data_e13ebb3e8757ed8fad45d154592deaa4
#
_entry.id   e13ebb3e8757ed8fad45d154592deaa4
#
_cell.length_a   1.000
_cell.length_b   1.000
_cell.length_c   1.000
_cell.angle_alpha   90.00
_cell.angle_beta   90.00
_cell.angle_gamma   90.00
#
_symmetry.space_group_name_H-M   'P 1'
#
loop_
_entity.id
_entity.type
_entity.pdbx_description
1 polymer ?
#
loop_
_entity_poly.entity_id
_entity_poly.type
_entity_poly.pdbx_seq_one_letter_code
_entity_poly.pdbx_strand_id
1 'polypeptide(L)'
;IGILNSDDIFFPEALKIVNKYFLLNNDLDFLFGSVYKHKLMHGYNPKKIKWSFGFYSTHSVGFFIKKKSQEKVGLYSLKYKYSSDYDLFYRLIIKEKMKGMATKKEEIFGKFRSGGLSSHLSYYEYLKENTRIRIDNGQNIFFVYFLFLLRFLRNFRRMIKS
;
A
#
# COMPACT_ATOMS: atom_id res chain seq x y z
N ILE A 1 14.27 -2.93 4.32
CA ILE A 1 14.11 -2.57 2.90
C ILE A 1 13.09 -1.43 2.82
N GLY A 2 13.40 -0.38 2.10
CA GLY A 2 12.48 0.67 1.65
C GLY A 2 12.67 0.88 0.16
N ILE A 3 11.65 1.38 -0.53
CA ILE A 3 11.71 1.69 -1.96
C ILE A 3 11.56 3.19 -2.12
N LEU A 4 12.53 3.78 -2.79
CA LEU A 4 12.52 5.18 -3.18
C LEU A 4 12.43 5.25 -4.71
N ASN A 5 11.31 5.74 -5.22
CA ASN A 5 11.18 6.00 -6.64
C ASN A 5 12.02 7.23 -7.04
N SER A 6 12.37 7.34 -8.32
CA SER A 6 13.26 8.40 -8.82
C SER A 6 12.78 9.83 -8.60
N ASP A 7 11.47 10.00 -8.43
CA ASP A 7 10.79 11.28 -8.22
C ASP A 7 10.40 11.54 -6.75
N ASP A 8 10.59 10.57 -5.85
CA ASP A 8 10.28 10.69 -4.42
C ASP A 8 11.50 11.17 -3.61
N ILE A 9 11.26 11.64 -2.39
CA ILE A 9 12.32 12.13 -1.49
C ILE A 9 12.11 11.56 -0.08
N PHE A 10 13.17 10.95 0.49
CA PHE A 10 13.23 10.72 1.93
C PHE A 10 13.68 11.96 2.69
N PHE A 11 13.11 12.19 3.85
CA PHE A 11 13.62 13.18 4.79
C PHE A 11 14.79 12.60 5.61
N PRO A 12 15.73 13.44 6.05
CA PRO A 12 16.97 12.99 6.71
C PRO A 12 16.72 12.09 7.93
N GLU A 13 15.64 12.35 8.68
CA GLU A 13 15.32 11.59 9.91
C GLU A 13 14.59 10.27 9.64
N ALA A 14 14.11 10.01 8.41
CA ALA A 14 13.29 8.84 8.09
C ALA A 14 13.96 7.53 8.52
N LEU A 15 15.22 7.32 8.15
CA LEU A 15 15.94 6.08 8.46
C LEU A 15 16.22 5.93 9.96
N LYS A 16 16.45 7.02 10.69
CA LYS A 16 16.61 6.99 12.16
C LYS A 16 15.32 6.56 12.82
N ILE A 17 14.18 7.10 12.37
CA ILE A 17 12.86 6.72 12.89
C ILE A 17 12.58 5.25 12.60
N VAL A 18 12.80 4.79 11.38
CA VAL A 18 12.64 3.39 10.98
C VAL A 18 13.47 2.46 11.87
N ASN A 19 14.76 2.77 12.04
CA ASN A 19 15.65 1.97 12.88
C ASN A 19 15.17 1.92 14.34
N LYS A 20 14.77 3.06 14.91
CA LYS A 20 14.20 3.13 16.26
C LYS A 20 13.01 2.19 16.44
N TYR A 21 12.04 2.20 15.49
CA TYR A 21 10.85 1.36 15.60
C TYR A 21 11.18 -0.13 15.50
N PHE A 22 12.08 -0.52 14.60
CA PHE A 22 12.47 -1.93 14.48
C PHE A 22 13.34 -2.43 15.66
N LEU A 23 14.10 -1.55 16.29
CA LEU A 23 14.87 -1.89 17.52
C LEU A 23 13.94 -2.04 18.73
N LEU A 24 12.95 -1.16 18.87
CA LEU A 24 12.01 -1.21 20.00
C LEU A 24 10.96 -2.31 19.87
N ASN A 25 10.72 -2.82 18.65
CA ASN A 25 9.70 -3.82 18.35
C ASN A 25 10.31 -4.96 17.53
N ASN A 26 10.98 -5.89 18.20
CA ASN A 26 11.69 -7.00 17.55
C ASN A 26 10.81 -7.91 16.71
N ASP A 27 9.52 -8.03 17.04
CA ASP A 27 8.51 -8.81 16.35
C ASP A 27 7.82 -8.07 15.19
N LEU A 28 8.15 -6.79 14.98
CA LEU A 28 7.61 -6.01 13.88
C LEU A 28 8.22 -6.46 12.54
N ASP A 29 7.38 -6.71 11.54
CA ASP A 29 7.79 -7.13 10.20
C ASP A 29 7.90 -5.95 9.23
N PHE A 30 6.95 -5.00 9.30
CA PHE A 30 6.90 -3.83 8.43
C PHE A 30 6.31 -2.59 9.12
N LEU A 31 6.62 -1.42 8.56
CA LEU A 31 6.31 -0.13 9.14
C LEU A 31 5.78 0.83 8.07
N PHE A 32 4.72 1.57 8.41
CA PHE A 32 4.23 2.71 7.64
C PHE A 32 4.55 4.01 8.37
N GLY A 33 5.25 4.93 7.71
CA GLY A 33 5.48 6.30 8.18
C GLY A 33 4.53 7.29 7.52
N SER A 34 4.45 8.51 8.06
CA SER A 34 3.72 9.60 7.42
C SER A 34 4.43 10.10 6.17
N VAL A 35 3.66 10.53 5.16
CA VAL A 35 4.19 11.02 3.88
C VAL A 35 3.40 12.27 3.45
N TYR A 36 4.11 13.26 2.91
CA TYR A 36 3.49 14.37 2.20
C TYR A 36 3.23 14.01 0.73
N LYS A 37 1.98 14.19 0.29
CA LYS A 37 1.59 14.23 -1.12
C LYS A 37 1.06 15.64 -1.46
N HIS A 38 -0.22 15.86 -1.45
CA HIS A 38 -0.85 17.20 -1.46
C HIS A 38 -1.21 17.64 -0.03
N LYS A 39 -1.30 16.68 0.84
CA LYS A 39 -1.55 16.79 2.29
C LYS A 39 -0.76 15.73 3.03
N LEU A 40 -0.66 15.87 4.33
CA LEU A 40 -0.08 14.82 5.17
C LEU A 40 -0.97 13.58 5.13
N MET A 41 -0.38 12.47 4.73
CA MET A 41 -0.99 11.16 4.70
C MET A 41 -0.39 10.32 5.83
N HIS A 42 -1.26 9.69 6.64
CA HIS A 42 -0.86 8.91 7.80
C HIS A 42 -1.87 7.80 8.09
N GLY A 43 -1.41 6.71 8.68
CA GLY A 43 -2.22 5.66 9.25
C GLY A 43 -2.12 4.31 8.55
N TYR A 44 -2.44 3.28 9.31
CA TYR A 44 -2.50 1.90 8.87
C TYR A 44 -3.62 1.17 9.62
N ASN A 45 -4.50 0.49 8.89
CA ASN A 45 -5.57 -0.31 9.45
C ASN A 45 -5.70 -1.65 8.69
N PRO A 46 -5.08 -2.74 9.19
CA PRO A 46 -5.07 -4.04 8.51
C PRO A 46 -6.46 -4.63 8.29
N LYS A 47 -7.44 -4.32 9.13
CA LYS A 47 -8.81 -4.83 9.00
C LYS A 47 -9.48 -4.36 7.70
N LYS A 48 -9.02 -3.26 7.12
CA LYS A 48 -9.58 -2.69 5.89
C LYS A 48 -8.97 -3.24 4.60
N ILE A 49 -7.94 -4.08 4.65
CA ILE A 49 -7.28 -4.56 3.43
C ILE A 49 -8.21 -5.34 2.52
N LYS A 50 -9.11 -6.15 3.08
CA LYS A 50 -10.12 -6.91 2.31
C LYS A 50 -11.11 -6.03 1.56
N TRP A 51 -11.20 -4.76 1.93
CA TRP A 51 -12.02 -3.74 1.26
C TRP A 51 -11.24 -2.98 0.19
N SER A 52 -9.93 -3.19 0.09
CA SER A 52 -8.96 -2.53 -0.80
C SER A 52 -8.97 -0.99 -0.74
N PHE A 53 -9.34 -0.41 0.39
CA PHE A 53 -9.25 1.04 0.62
C PHE A 53 -9.11 1.36 2.11
N GLY A 54 -8.43 2.45 2.40
CA GLY A 54 -8.31 2.97 3.76
C GLY A 54 -7.56 2.05 4.73
N PHE A 55 -6.80 1.06 4.24
CA PHE A 55 -5.98 0.21 5.09
C PHE A 55 -4.60 0.82 5.37
N TYR A 56 -4.11 1.65 4.48
CA TYR A 56 -2.93 2.50 4.67
C TYR A 56 -3.13 3.85 3.99
N SER A 57 -2.39 4.85 4.41
CA SER A 57 -2.51 6.22 3.92
C SER A 57 -1.23 6.76 3.30
N THR A 58 -0.20 5.91 3.14
CA THR A 58 1.11 6.32 2.65
C THR A 58 1.40 5.70 1.28
N HIS A 59 2.47 6.16 0.64
CA HIS A 59 3.00 5.63 -0.62
C HIS A 59 4.28 4.82 -0.37
N SER A 60 4.90 4.31 -1.43
CA SER A 60 6.15 3.53 -1.38
C SER A 60 7.21 4.17 -0.48
N VAL A 61 7.39 5.48 -0.55
CA VAL A 61 8.31 6.26 0.31
C VAL A 61 7.98 6.16 1.80
N GLY A 62 6.75 5.82 2.15
CA GLY A 62 6.31 5.63 3.53
C GLY A 62 6.37 4.19 4.04
N PHE A 63 6.82 3.22 3.24
CA PHE A 63 6.79 1.81 3.59
C PHE A 63 8.19 1.22 3.76
N PHE A 64 8.40 0.56 4.90
CA PHE A 64 9.63 -0.18 5.20
C PHE A 64 9.31 -1.58 5.71
N ILE A 65 10.09 -2.58 5.28
CA ILE A 65 9.92 -3.99 5.66
C ILE A 65 11.27 -4.59 6.04
N LYS A 66 11.29 -5.49 7.03
CA LYS A 66 12.48 -6.28 7.34
C LYS A 66 12.85 -7.16 6.14
N LYS A 67 14.16 -7.32 5.87
CA LYS A 67 14.65 -8.16 4.77
C LYS A 67 14.12 -9.59 4.86
N LYS A 68 14.22 -10.22 6.03
CA LYS A 68 13.68 -11.57 6.27
C LYS A 68 12.19 -11.71 5.99
N SER A 69 11.40 -10.67 6.30
CA SER A 69 9.96 -10.65 6.05
C SER A 69 9.65 -10.49 4.57
N GLN A 70 10.45 -9.68 3.85
CA GLN A 70 10.36 -9.57 2.39
C GLN A 70 10.73 -10.88 1.69
N GLU A 71 11.79 -11.55 2.14
CA GLU A 71 12.22 -12.85 1.60
C GLU A 71 11.12 -13.93 1.79
N LYS A 72 10.48 -13.93 2.95
CA LYS A 72 9.40 -14.88 3.26
C LYS A 72 8.15 -14.64 2.39
N VAL A 73 7.72 -13.39 2.20
CA VAL A 73 6.52 -13.07 1.42
C VAL A 73 6.77 -13.08 -0.09
N GLY A 74 8.04 -13.03 -0.51
CA GLY A 74 8.46 -12.89 -1.90
C GLY A 74 8.45 -11.45 -2.39
N LEU A 75 8.92 -11.25 -3.63
CA LEU A 75 9.07 -9.94 -4.24
C LEU A 75 7.73 -9.34 -4.70
N TYR A 76 7.79 -8.09 -5.17
CA TYR A 76 6.67 -7.47 -5.88
C TYR A 76 6.31 -8.27 -7.13
N SER A 77 5.03 -8.51 -7.33
CA SER A 77 4.53 -9.27 -8.47
C SER A 77 4.62 -8.47 -9.77
N LEU A 78 5.26 -9.03 -10.79
CA LEU A 78 5.27 -8.45 -12.14
C LEU A 78 3.95 -8.64 -12.90
N LYS A 79 3.02 -9.42 -12.35
CA LYS A 79 1.70 -9.68 -12.92
C LYS A 79 0.78 -8.45 -12.87
N TYR A 80 1.05 -7.54 -11.93
CA TYR A 80 0.24 -6.35 -11.69
C TYR A 80 1.03 -5.10 -12.03
N LYS A 81 0.51 -4.33 -12.98
CA LYS A 81 1.22 -3.17 -13.51
C LYS A 81 1.19 -1.96 -12.57
N TYR A 82 0.07 -1.77 -11.86
CA TYR A 82 -0.20 -0.55 -11.12
C TYR A 82 -0.37 -0.76 -9.62
N SER A 83 -0.77 -1.94 -9.21
CA SER A 83 -1.17 -2.25 -7.82
C SER A 83 -0.36 -3.40 -7.22
N SER A 84 0.88 -3.58 -7.66
CA SER A 84 1.79 -4.63 -7.12
C SER A 84 2.10 -4.42 -5.63
N ASP A 85 2.05 -3.18 -5.14
CA ASP A 85 2.11 -2.84 -3.73
C ASP A 85 0.92 -3.41 -2.95
N TYR A 86 -0.30 -3.27 -3.50
CA TYR A 86 -1.50 -3.84 -2.88
C TYR A 86 -1.45 -5.37 -2.81
N ASP A 87 -0.94 -6.04 -3.85
CA ASP A 87 -0.70 -7.49 -3.82
C ASP A 87 0.29 -7.88 -2.71
N LEU A 88 1.42 -7.18 -2.62
CA LEU A 88 2.39 -7.41 -1.56
C LEU A 88 1.77 -7.25 -0.17
N PHE A 89 1.05 -6.15 0.07
CA PHE A 89 0.39 -5.91 1.35
C PHE A 89 -0.67 -6.97 1.66
N TYR A 90 -1.40 -7.44 0.64
CA TYR A 90 -2.38 -8.51 0.83
C TYR A 90 -1.71 -9.82 1.29
N ARG A 91 -0.59 -10.19 0.66
CA ARG A 91 0.21 -11.36 1.07
C ARG A 91 0.78 -11.19 2.47
N LEU A 92 1.38 -10.05 2.80
CA LEU A 92 1.91 -9.74 4.13
C LEU A 92 0.85 -9.88 5.23
N ILE A 93 -0.32 -9.26 5.03
CA ILE A 93 -1.32 -9.11 6.08
C ILE A 93 -2.24 -10.31 6.18
N ILE A 94 -2.66 -10.88 5.05
CA ILE A 94 -3.68 -11.94 5.03
C ILE A 94 -3.06 -13.33 4.99
N LYS A 95 -2.08 -13.55 4.11
CA LYS A 95 -1.47 -14.88 3.96
C LYS A 95 -0.46 -15.16 5.06
N GLU A 96 0.49 -14.27 5.23
CA GLU A 96 1.60 -14.46 6.17
C GLU A 96 1.29 -13.94 7.58
N LYS A 97 0.20 -13.20 7.77
CA LYS A 97 -0.24 -12.62 9.06
C LYS A 97 0.88 -11.85 9.76
N MET A 98 1.70 -11.18 8.98
CA MET A 98 2.84 -10.42 9.49
C MET A 98 2.41 -9.20 10.29
N LYS A 99 3.24 -8.82 11.26
CA LYS A 99 2.96 -7.70 12.15
C LYS A 99 3.44 -6.39 11.54
N GLY A 100 2.50 -5.51 11.24
CA GLY A 100 2.75 -4.14 10.77
C GLY A 100 2.22 -3.09 11.73
N MET A 101 2.79 -1.89 11.70
CA MET A 101 2.29 -0.74 12.42
C MET A 101 2.50 0.57 11.63
N ALA A 102 1.83 1.65 12.06
CA ALA A 102 2.17 3.01 11.64
C ALA A 102 3.01 3.70 12.73
N THR A 103 3.88 4.62 12.31
CA THR A 103 4.58 5.54 13.21
C THR A 103 3.62 6.57 13.79
N LYS A 104 4.11 7.49 14.63
CA LYS A 104 3.34 8.68 15.02
C LYS A 104 3.11 9.58 13.80
N LYS A 105 2.03 10.35 13.83
CA LYS A 105 1.63 11.21 12.70
C LYS A 105 2.69 12.25 12.34
N GLU A 106 3.42 12.73 13.32
CA GLU A 106 4.46 13.76 13.19
C GLU A 106 5.77 13.20 12.62
N GLU A 107 5.94 11.88 12.64
CA GLU A 107 7.13 11.20 12.13
C GLU A 107 7.01 11.00 10.62
N ILE A 108 7.49 11.99 9.87
CA ILE A 108 7.31 12.08 8.42
C ILE A 108 8.54 11.50 7.73
N PHE A 109 8.30 10.50 6.87
CA PHE A 109 9.40 9.81 6.16
C PHE A 109 9.84 10.54 4.91
N GLY A 110 8.94 11.24 4.24
CA GLY A 110 9.31 11.89 3.02
C GLY A 110 8.15 12.53 2.27
N LYS A 111 8.43 12.89 1.02
CA LYS A 111 7.48 13.51 0.10
C LYS A 111 7.32 12.66 -1.15
N PHE A 112 6.07 12.34 -1.46
CA PHE A 112 5.66 11.70 -2.70
C PHE A 112 5.34 12.77 -3.75
N ARG A 113 5.93 12.67 -4.93
CA ARG A 113 5.64 13.56 -6.06
C ARG A 113 4.56 12.96 -6.96
N SER A 114 3.70 13.84 -7.49
CA SER A 114 2.66 13.46 -8.46
C SER A 114 3.26 13.46 -9.87
N GLY A 115 2.78 12.58 -10.75
CA GLY A 115 3.19 12.55 -12.17
C GLY A 115 3.77 11.21 -12.63
N GLY A 116 3.92 10.24 -11.73
CA GLY A 116 4.39 8.89 -12.08
C GLY A 116 3.37 8.07 -12.88
N LEU A 117 3.72 6.83 -13.20
CA LEU A 117 2.95 5.89 -14.03
C LEU A 117 1.48 5.76 -13.61
N SER A 118 1.21 5.80 -12.31
CA SER A 118 -0.14 5.67 -11.75
C SER A 118 -1.04 6.90 -11.98
N SER A 119 -0.48 8.06 -12.38
CA SER A 119 -1.27 9.27 -12.63
C SER A 119 -2.12 9.20 -13.91
N HIS A 120 -1.75 8.33 -14.85
CA HIS A 120 -2.46 8.09 -16.11
C HIS A 120 -3.42 6.88 -16.05
N LEU A 121 -3.52 6.26 -14.89
CA LEU A 121 -4.35 5.07 -14.69
C LEU A 121 -5.82 5.44 -14.61
N SER A 122 -6.65 4.87 -15.49
CA SER A 122 -8.09 5.01 -15.37
C SER A 122 -8.60 4.32 -14.10
N TYR A 123 -9.67 4.88 -13.52
CA TYR A 123 -10.26 4.27 -12.31
C TYR A 123 -10.77 2.84 -12.58
N TYR A 124 -11.19 2.56 -13.80
CA TYR A 124 -11.65 1.23 -14.20
C TYR A 124 -10.52 0.20 -14.22
N GLU A 125 -9.36 0.54 -14.79
CA GLU A 125 -8.18 -0.34 -14.79
C GLU A 125 -7.69 -0.61 -13.36
N TYR A 126 -7.62 0.43 -12.53
CA TYR A 126 -7.32 0.29 -11.11
C TYR A 126 -8.30 -0.67 -10.42
N LEU A 127 -9.60 -0.52 -10.66
CA LEU A 127 -10.64 -1.37 -10.07
C LEU A 127 -10.52 -2.83 -10.53
N LYS A 128 -10.28 -3.06 -11.82
CA LYS A 128 -10.04 -4.40 -12.40
C LYS A 128 -8.82 -5.08 -11.77
N GLU A 129 -7.70 -4.36 -11.70
CA GLU A 129 -6.45 -4.95 -11.18
C GLU A 129 -6.58 -5.30 -9.70
N ASN A 130 -7.16 -4.42 -8.88
CA ASN A 130 -7.43 -4.71 -7.47
C ASN A 130 -8.40 -5.90 -7.29
N THR A 131 -9.41 -6.02 -8.14
CA THR A 131 -10.33 -7.16 -8.14
C THR A 131 -9.59 -8.46 -8.41
N ARG A 132 -8.74 -8.48 -9.45
CA ARG A 132 -7.91 -9.63 -9.81
C ARG A 132 -6.96 -10.02 -8.68
N ILE A 133 -6.24 -9.06 -8.08
CA ILE A 133 -5.34 -9.30 -6.94
C ILE A 133 -6.06 -10.02 -5.81
N ARG A 134 -7.28 -9.61 -5.48
CA ARG A 134 -8.06 -10.19 -4.39
C ARG A 134 -8.50 -11.62 -4.69
N ILE A 135 -8.95 -11.89 -5.92
CA ILE A 135 -9.31 -13.24 -6.39
C ILE A 135 -8.07 -14.14 -6.39
N ASP A 136 -6.97 -13.70 -6.99
CA ASP A 136 -5.72 -14.45 -7.07
C ASP A 136 -5.12 -14.75 -5.69
N ASN A 137 -5.42 -13.91 -4.69
CA ASN A 137 -5.05 -14.09 -3.31
C ASN A 137 -6.10 -14.86 -2.46
N GLY A 138 -7.11 -15.45 -3.09
CA GLY A 138 -8.06 -16.37 -2.45
C GLY A 138 -9.19 -15.70 -1.66
N GLN A 139 -9.47 -14.41 -1.90
CA GLN A 139 -10.66 -13.80 -1.31
C GLN A 139 -11.93 -14.32 -1.96
N ASN A 140 -13.01 -14.46 -1.18
CA ASN A 140 -14.29 -14.96 -1.68
C ASN A 140 -14.74 -14.18 -2.91
N ILE A 141 -14.97 -14.88 -4.02
CA ILE A 141 -15.23 -14.31 -5.34
C ILE A 141 -16.53 -13.49 -5.37
N PHE A 142 -17.59 -13.96 -4.69
CA PHE A 142 -18.87 -13.25 -4.63
C PHE A 142 -18.74 -11.91 -3.90
N PHE A 143 -18.01 -11.91 -2.78
CA PHE A 143 -17.72 -10.68 -2.05
C PHE A 143 -16.85 -9.71 -2.88
N VAL A 144 -15.88 -10.21 -3.63
CA VAL A 144 -15.03 -9.39 -4.50
C VAL A 144 -15.84 -8.73 -5.61
N TYR A 145 -16.71 -9.48 -6.30
CA TYR A 145 -17.57 -8.91 -7.34
C TYR A 145 -18.65 -7.98 -6.78
N PHE A 146 -19.19 -8.26 -5.62
CA PHE A 146 -20.09 -7.34 -4.92
C PHE A 146 -19.42 -5.98 -4.69
N LEU A 147 -18.19 -5.96 -4.16
CA LEU A 147 -17.42 -4.73 -3.98
C LEU A 147 -17.04 -4.06 -5.31
N PHE A 148 -16.74 -4.84 -6.33
CA PHE A 148 -16.50 -4.30 -7.67
C PHE A 148 -17.73 -3.53 -8.16
N LEU A 149 -18.91 -4.15 -8.09
CA LEU A 149 -20.16 -3.52 -8.53
C LEU A 149 -20.48 -2.25 -7.74
N LEU A 150 -20.39 -2.29 -6.42
CA LEU A 150 -20.62 -1.12 -5.57
C LEU A 150 -19.70 0.06 -5.94
N ARG A 151 -18.43 -0.21 -6.19
CA ARG A 151 -17.46 0.81 -6.58
C ARG A 151 -17.66 1.29 -8.00
N PHE A 152 -17.99 0.40 -8.91
CA PHE A 152 -18.33 0.72 -10.29
C PHE A 152 -19.51 1.70 -10.34
N LEU A 153 -20.63 1.36 -9.70
CA LEU A 153 -21.82 2.20 -9.63
C LEU A 153 -21.54 3.57 -8.97
N ARG A 154 -20.85 3.56 -7.83
CA ARG A 154 -20.50 4.80 -7.12
C ARG A 154 -19.61 5.75 -7.93
N ASN A 155 -18.75 5.23 -8.79
CA ASN A 155 -17.77 6.03 -9.54
C ASN A 155 -18.06 6.04 -11.05
N PHE A 156 -19.23 5.59 -11.47
CA PHE A 156 -19.62 5.46 -12.88
C PHE A 156 -19.39 6.77 -13.67
N ARG A 157 -19.78 7.90 -13.09
CA ARG A 157 -19.57 9.24 -13.70
C ARG A 157 -18.10 9.59 -13.93
N ARG A 158 -17.17 9.06 -13.12
CA ARG A 158 -15.73 9.27 -13.29
C ARG A 158 -15.14 8.42 -14.41
N MET A 159 -15.75 7.27 -14.67
CA MET A 159 -15.27 6.35 -15.72
C MET A 159 -15.66 6.79 -17.13
N ILE A 160 -16.77 7.55 -17.26
CA ILE A 160 -17.24 8.08 -18.56
C ILE A 160 -16.48 9.36 -18.94
N LYS A 161 -15.89 10.06 -17.96
CA LYS A 161 -15.19 11.34 -18.19
C LYS A 161 -13.67 11.18 -18.37
N SER A 162 -13.14 9.99 -18.28
CA SER A 162 -11.73 9.64 -18.56
C SER A 162 -11.61 8.92 -19.89
#